data_7960ce625e553d5d850975d3afc8c4b4
#
_entry.id   7960ce625e553d5d850975d3afc8c4b4
#
_cell.length_a   1.000
_cell.length_b   1.000
_cell.length_c   1.000
_cell.angle_alpha   90.00
_cell.angle_beta   90.00
_cell.angle_gamma   90.00
#
_symmetry.space_group_name_H-M   'P 1'
#
loop_
_entity.id
_entity.type
_entity.pdbx_description
1 polymer ?
#
loop_
_entity_poly.entity_id
_entity_poly.type
_entity_poly.pdbx_seq_one_letter_code
_entity_poly.pdbx_strand_id
1 'polypeptide(L)'
;MRSTQRGRPTSLFARSSSMDRAEPTLRLVGIGRRTVEVWRTEGLRGLWWRGLGVTVYRRLTLVARRIEAEPPRRAANVHVTPELLARETVGDYLTLRGDTAAEEVERRLATGQRCVLVRHDGAPVSARWFATGFAELDYLDLVFDLPEGVAYVYDVYSAPAARGLGISAAVMPYYERMLRDAGCRTLLGTAMPENRAGRALVAGAGYEPVGTLGCVRVGSLRIPVRRLPHGYVGEARRLVR
;
A
#
# COMPACT_ATOMS: atom_id res chain seq x y z
N MET A 1 -10.77 -48.93 -54.80
CA MET A 1 -12.09 -48.43 -55.22
C MET A 1 -12.47 -47.25 -54.34
N ARG A 2 -12.59 -46.10 -54.97
CA ARG A 2 -13.54 -45.00 -54.79
C ARG A 2 -13.75 -44.52 -53.32
N SER A 3 -13.78 -43.24 -52.97
CA SER A 3 -13.77 -41.98 -53.74
C SER A 3 -13.64 -40.83 -52.73
N THR A 4 -12.82 -39.91 -53.08
CA THR A 4 -12.86 -38.45 -52.82
C THR A 4 -14.19 -37.88 -52.35
N GLN A 5 -14.15 -37.01 -51.34
CA GLN A 5 -14.75 -35.69 -51.50
C GLN A 5 -14.11 -34.65 -50.59
N ARG A 6 -13.61 -33.63 -51.26
CA ARG A 6 -13.14 -32.33 -50.67
C ARG A 6 -14.37 -31.49 -50.38
N GLY A 7 -14.37 -30.85 -49.25
CA GLY A 7 -15.24 -29.73 -48.94
C GLY A 7 -14.40 -28.56 -48.43
N ARG A 8 -14.27 -27.53 -49.24
CA ARG A 8 -13.58 -26.26 -49.00
C ARG A 8 -14.44 -25.28 -48.19
N PRO A 9 -13.86 -24.24 -47.67
CA PRO A 9 -14.30 -23.47 -46.51
C PRO A 9 -15.24 -22.34 -46.91
N THR A 10 -16.11 -21.97 -46.03
CA THR A 10 -16.85 -20.71 -46.11
C THR A 10 -16.43 -19.79 -44.99
N SER A 11 -15.72 -18.76 -45.38
CA SER A 11 -15.45 -17.56 -44.62
C SER A 11 -16.76 -16.84 -44.29
N LEU A 12 -16.91 -16.48 -43.03
CA LEU A 12 -17.80 -15.38 -42.65
C LEU A 12 -17.10 -14.58 -41.57
N PHE A 13 -16.40 -13.55 -42.03
CA PHE A 13 -16.04 -12.39 -41.27
C PHE A 13 -17.34 -11.73 -40.79
N ALA A 14 -17.61 -11.79 -39.51
CA ALA A 14 -18.50 -10.82 -38.84
C ALA A 14 -17.66 -10.10 -37.81
N ARG A 15 -17.16 -8.94 -38.19
CA ARG A 15 -16.72 -7.90 -37.26
C ARG A 15 -17.94 -7.50 -36.44
N SER A 16 -17.88 -7.75 -35.15
CA SER A 16 -18.67 -7.02 -34.18
C SER A 16 -17.73 -6.29 -33.25
N SER A 17 -17.40 -5.08 -33.64
CA SER A 17 -16.85 -4.07 -32.76
C SER A 17 -17.98 -3.56 -31.87
N SER A 18 -18.20 -4.21 -30.73
CA SER A 18 -18.85 -3.58 -29.60
C SER A 18 -17.76 -2.96 -28.74
N MET A 19 -17.45 -1.72 -29.05
CA MET A 19 -16.80 -0.79 -28.15
C MET A 19 -17.74 -0.65 -26.94
N ASP A 20 -17.45 -1.43 -25.90
CA ASP A 20 -18.12 -1.34 -24.61
C ASP A 20 -17.73 0.01 -24.00
N ARG A 21 -18.62 0.98 -24.19
CA ARG A 21 -18.62 2.24 -23.45
C ARG A 21 -18.99 1.91 -22.02
N ALA A 22 -17.99 1.52 -21.21
CA ALA A 22 -18.16 1.42 -19.78
C ALA A 22 -18.68 2.77 -19.26
N GLU A 23 -19.92 2.76 -18.81
CA GLU A 23 -20.70 3.92 -18.40
C GLU A 23 -19.96 4.75 -17.32
N PRO A 24 -19.93 6.08 -17.48
CA PRO A 24 -19.36 6.99 -16.48
C PRO A 24 -20.14 7.00 -15.15
N THR A 25 -21.35 6.44 -15.12
CA THR A 25 -22.23 6.37 -13.94
C THR A 25 -21.69 5.49 -12.81
N LEU A 26 -20.98 4.40 -13.09
CA LEU A 26 -20.40 3.54 -12.05
C LEU A 26 -19.25 4.20 -11.28
N ARG A 27 -18.50 5.10 -11.93
CA ARG A 27 -17.44 5.89 -11.25
C ARG A 27 -18.01 6.95 -10.32
N LEU A 28 -19.12 7.58 -10.66
CA LEU A 28 -19.79 8.60 -9.84
C LEU A 28 -20.44 8.01 -8.57
N VAL A 29 -21.01 6.81 -8.64
CA VAL A 29 -21.61 6.13 -7.48
C VAL A 29 -20.52 5.71 -6.46
N GLY A 30 -19.35 5.28 -6.93
CA GLY A 30 -18.21 4.96 -6.07
C GLY A 30 -17.60 6.19 -5.35
N ILE A 31 -17.60 7.34 -6.02
CA ILE A 31 -17.14 8.61 -5.45
C ILE A 31 -18.13 9.09 -4.36
N GLY A 32 -19.42 9.01 -4.62
CA GLY A 32 -20.45 9.43 -3.65
C GLY A 32 -20.43 8.63 -2.35
N ARG A 33 -20.30 7.30 -2.40
CA ARG A 33 -20.20 6.45 -1.21
C ARG A 33 -18.95 6.75 -0.38
N ARG A 34 -17.79 6.89 -1.01
CA ARG A 34 -16.53 7.26 -0.34
C ARG A 34 -16.60 8.66 0.27
N THR A 35 -17.25 9.60 -0.41
CA THR A 35 -17.42 10.97 0.09
C THR A 35 -18.29 11.02 1.35
N VAL A 36 -19.37 10.24 1.41
CA VAL A 36 -20.25 10.14 2.58
C VAL A 36 -19.55 9.44 3.75
N GLU A 37 -18.75 8.41 3.48
CA GLU A 37 -17.97 7.71 4.50
C GLU A 37 -16.91 8.64 5.11
N VAL A 38 -16.20 9.40 4.29
CA VAL A 38 -15.23 10.41 4.72
C VAL A 38 -15.91 11.52 5.54
N TRP A 39 -17.07 11.99 5.11
CA TRP A 39 -17.82 12.99 5.85
C TRP A 39 -18.23 12.50 7.25
N ARG A 40 -18.69 11.25 7.36
CA ARG A 40 -19.07 10.65 8.65
C ARG A 40 -17.91 10.40 9.58
N THR A 41 -16.73 10.05 9.04
CA THR A 41 -15.54 9.67 9.85
C THR A 41 -14.61 10.84 10.13
N GLU A 42 -14.48 11.80 9.21
CA GLU A 42 -13.47 12.86 9.25
C GLU A 42 -14.10 14.29 9.29
N GLY A 43 -15.40 14.40 9.07
CA GLY A 43 -16.15 15.67 9.05
C GLY A 43 -15.83 16.56 7.84
N LEU A 44 -16.42 17.76 7.79
CA LEU A 44 -16.25 18.72 6.69
C LEU A 44 -14.79 19.13 6.47
N ARG A 45 -13.99 19.22 7.55
CA ARG A 45 -12.57 19.56 7.45
C ARG A 45 -11.76 18.49 6.73
N GLY A 46 -12.06 17.21 6.97
CA GLY A 46 -11.45 16.08 6.24
C GLY A 46 -11.79 16.09 4.76
N LEU A 47 -13.07 16.38 4.46
CA LEU A 47 -13.54 16.47 3.08
C LEU A 47 -12.86 17.63 2.32
N TRP A 48 -12.73 18.79 2.95
CA TRP A 48 -12.07 19.97 2.36
C TRP A 48 -10.58 19.72 2.09
N TRP A 49 -9.86 19.11 3.05
CA TRP A 49 -8.46 18.77 2.86
C TRP A 49 -8.24 17.69 1.80
N ARG A 50 -9.16 16.72 1.68
CA ARG A 50 -9.11 15.72 0.59
C ARG A 50 -9.39 16.37 -0.76
N GLY A 51 -10.33 17.31 -0.83
CA GLY A 51 -10.59 18.09 -2.03
C GLY A 51 -9.37 18.91 -2.48
N LEU A 52 -8.72 19.63 -1.56
CA LEU A 52 -7.47 20.34 -1.83
C LEU A 52 -6.33 19.38 -2.18
N GLY A 53 -6.23 18.23 -1.51
CA GLY A 53 -5.22 17.22 -1.78
C GLY A 53 -5.31 16.62 -3.17
N VAL A 54 -6.51 16.57 -3.74
CA VAL A 54 -6.70 16.14 -5.14
C VAL A 54 -6.25 17.22 -6.13
N THR A 55 -6.39 18.49 -5.76
CA THR A 55 -6.22 19.60 -6.71
C THR A 55 -4.86 20.30 -6.61
N VAL A 56 -4.41 20.65 -5.41
CA VAL A 56 -3.25 21.57 -5.25
C VAL A 56 -2.22 21.08 -4.24
N TYR A 57 -2.62 20.61 -3.06
CA TYR A 57 -1.70 20.27 -1.98
C TYR A 57 -1.99 18.88 -1.39
N ARG A 58 -0.98 18.02 -1.46
CA ARG A 58 -1.00 16.70 -0.83
C ARG A 58 -0.02 16.68 0.32
N ARG A 59 -0.37 16.01 1.43
CA ARG A 59 0.51 15.88 2.59
C ARG A 59 0.32 14.55 3.30
N LEU A 60 1.40 14.09 3.93
CA LEU A 60 1.44 12.92 4.80
C LEU A 60 2.17 13.28 6.09
N THR A 61 1.72 12.75 7.20
CA THR A 61 2.49 12.72 8.44
C THR A 61 3.45 11.56 8.36
N LEU A 62 4.76 11.82 8.48
CA LEU A 62 5.76 10.81 8.65
C LEU A 62 5.79 10.40 10.11
N VAL A 63 5.76 9.10 10.36
CA VAL A 63 5.80 8.51 11.69
C VAL A 63 6.95 7.54 11.79
N ALA A 64 7.59 7.48 12.95
CA ALA A 64 8.72 6.60 13.21
C ALA A 64 8.47 5.77 14.46
N ARG A 65 9.03 4.58 14.46
CA ARG A 65 9.13 3.72 15.61
C ARG A 65 10.51 3.11 15.69
N ARG A 66 11.07 3.03 16.90
CA ARG A 66 12.28 2.26 17.16
C ARG A 66 11.97 0.76 17.13
N ILE A 67 12.81 -0.02 16.46
CA ILE A 67 12.75 -1.48 16.48
C ILE A 67 13.42 -1.95 17.77
N GLU A 68 12.62 -2.47 18.69
CA GLU A 68 13.10 -2.96 19.99
C GLU A 68 13.77 -4.34 19.86
N ALA A 69 14.69 -4.65 20.78
CA ALA A 69 15.33 -5.97 20.82
C ALA A 69 14.30 -7.07 21.11
N GLU A 70 13.38 -6.79 22.02
CA GLU A 70 12.27 -7.67 22.38
C GLU A 70 10.94 -6.89 22.27
N PRO A 71 10.32 -6.90 21.08
CA PRO A 71 9.04 -6.23 20.91
C PRO A 71 7.97 -6.90 21.79
N PRO A 72 7.07 -6.10 22.39
CA PRO A 72 6.03 -6.64 23.25
C PRO A 72 5.16 -7.64 22.48
N ARG A 73 5.03 -8.84 23.03
CA ARG A 73 4.14 -9.86 22.46
C ARG A 73 2.69 -9.45 22.71
N ARG A 74 1.96 -9.24 21.64
CA ARG A 74 0.51 -9.00 21.67
C ARG A 74 -0.16 -10.16 20.96
N ALA A 75 -1.06 -10.85 21.64
CA ALA A 75 -1.83 -11.91 21.02
C ALA A 75 -2.89 -11.31 20.06
N ALA A 76 -3.10 -11.95 18.93
CA ALA A 76 -4.32 -11.79 18.17
C ALA A 76 -5.45 -12.58 18.83
N ASN A 77 -6.69 -12.21 18.57
CA ASN A 77 -7.87 -12.97 19.01
C ASN A 77 -8.05 -14.27 18.21
N VAL A 78 -7.20 -14.50 17.22
CA VAL A 78 -7.21 -15.64 16.32
C VAL A 78 -5.78 -16.11 16.08
N HIS A 79 -5.62 -17.39 15.77
CA HIS A 79 -4.32 -17.95 15.38
C HIS A 79 -3.93 -17.43 13.99
N VAL A 80 -2.72 -16.88 13.87
CA VAL A 80 -2.20 -16.36 12.61
C VAL A 80 -0.76 -16.82 12.39
N THR A 81 -0.43 -17.06 11.13
CA THR A 81 0.91 -17.47 10.69
C THR A 81 1.45 -16.41 9.74
N PRO A 82 2.47 -15.61 10.17
CA PRO A 82 3.18 -14.70 9.29
C PRO A 82 4.25 -15.44 8.49
N GLU A 83 4.42 -15.08 7.23
CA GLU A 83 5.46 -15.59 6.34
C GLU A 83 5.99 -14.47 5.44
N LEU A 84 7.22 -14.62 4.93
CA LEU A 84 7.72 -13.78 3.87
C LEU A 84 7.09 -14.19 2.54
N LEU A 85 6.62 -13.20 1.78
CA LEU A 85 6.14 -13.42 0.43
C LEU A 85 7.29 -13.92 -0.44
N ALA A 86 7.14 -15.11 -0.97
CA ALA A 86 8.02 -15.72 -1.95
C ALA A 86 7.36 -15.67 -3.34
N ARG A 87 8.12 -15.95 -4.39
CA ARG A 87 7.57 -15.96 -5.76
C ARG A 87 6.43 -16.97 -5.91
N GLU A 88 6.53 -18.09 -5.21
CA GLU A 88 5.54 -19.18 -5.22
C GLU A 88 4.22 -18.76 -4.56
N THR A 89 4.25 -17.79 -3.65
CA THR A 89 3.07 -17.31 -2.92
C THR A 89 2.51 -15.99 -3.42
N VAL A 90 3.04 -15.46 -4.54
CA VAL A 90 2.53 -14.22 -5.19
C VAL A 90 1.04 -14.36 -5.52
N GLY A 91 0.58 -15.52 -5.99
CA GLY A 91 -0.83 -15.78 -6.29
C GLY A 91 -1.75 -15.57 -5.08
N ASP A 92 -1.30 -15.93 -3.89
CA ASP A 92 -2.06 -15.73 -2.64
C ASP A 92 -2.15 -14.25 -2.27
N TYR A 93 -1.03 -13.51 -2.45
CA TYR A 93 -1.04 -12.06 -2.27
C TYR A 93 -2.01 -11.37 -3.24
N LEU A 94 -2.02 -11.77 -4.52
CA LEU A 94 -2.93 -11.21 -5.54
C LEU A 94 -4.40 -11.58 -5.24
N THR A 95 -4.66 -12.75 -4.66
CA THR A 95 -6.01 -13.11 -4.19
C THR A 95 -6.47 -12.19 -3.06
N LEU A 96 -5.57 -11.84 -2.13
CA LEU A 96 -5.85 -10.90 -1.05
C LEU A 96 -5.98 -9.46 -1.57
N ARG A 97 -5.16 -9.08 -2.56
CA ARG A 97 -5.01 -7.74 -3.12
C ARG A 97 -5.36 -7.73 -4.61
N GLY A 98 -6.63 -8.00 -4.93
CA GLY A 98 -7.11 -8.05 -6.30
C GLY A 98 -7.02 -6.74 -7.10
N ASP A 99 -6.59 -5.65 -6.45
CA ASP A 99 -6.34 -4.33 -7.04
C ASP A 99 -4.87 -4.09 -7.41
N THR A 100 -3.98 -5.06 -7.16
CA THR A 100 -2.54 -4.95 -7.45
C THR A 100 -2.18 -5.82 -8.66
N ALA A 101 -1.40 -5.28 -9.59
CA ALA A 101 -0.90 -6.03 -10.74
C ALA A 101 0.26 -6.96 -10.34
N ALA A 102 0.35 -8.14 -10.97
CA ALA A 102 1.41 -9.10 -10.69
C ALA A 102 2.80 -8.53 -10.99
N GLU A 103 2.93 -7.78 -12.09
CA GLU A 103 4.17 -7.13 -12.51
C GLU A 103 4.68 -6.15 -11.45
N GLU A 104 3.77 -5.47 -10.74
CA GLU A 104 4.14 -4.55 -9.66
C GLU A 104 4.69 -5.32 -8.45
N VAL A 105 4.10 -6.46 -8.11
CA VAL A 105 4.59 -7.33 -7.03
C VAL A 105 5.99 -7.86 -7.36
N GLU A 106 6.18 -8.32 -8.59
CA GLU A 106 7.49 -8.81 -9.05
C GLU A 106 8.54 -7.70 -9.08
N ARG A 107 8.19 -6.49 -9.53
CA ARG A 107 9.06 -5.33 -9.50
C ARG A 107 9.53 -5.01 -8.08
N ARG A 108 8.61 -5.01 -7.11
CA ARG A 108 8.93 -4.77 -5.69
C ARG A 108 9.90 -5.81 -5.15
N LEU A 109 9.64 -7.08 -5.41
CA LEU A 109 10.53 -8.17 -4.99
C LEU A 109 11.91 -8.07 -5.67
N ALA A 110 11.96 -7.76 -6.97
CA ALA A 110 13.20 -7.60 -7.72
C ALA A 110 14.06 -6.42 -7.22
N THR A 111 13.44 -5.36 -6.69
CA THR A 111 14.13 -4.22 -6.08
C THR A 111 14.51 -4.44 -4.60
N GLY A 112 14.39 -5.67 -4.10
CA GLY A 112 14.79 -6.04 -2.73
C GLY A 112 13.77 -5.67 -1.66
N GLN A 113 12.58 -5.19 -2.04
CA GLN A 113 11.50 -4.93 -1.10
C GLN A 113 10.94 -6.27 -0.58
N ARG A 114 10.47 -6.28 0.66
CA ARG A 114 9.97 -7.50 1.31
C ARG A 114 8.50 -7.31 1.70
N CYS A 115 7.71 -8.36 1.54
CA CYS A 115 6.33 -8.38 2.00
C CYS A 115 6.15 -9.47 3.06
N VAL A 116 5.49 -9.13 4.16
CA VAL A 116 5.01 -10.12 5.13
C VAL A 116 3.54 -10.39 4.84
N LEU A 117 3.25 -11.60 4.41
CA LEU A 117 1.91 -12.15 4.25
C LEU A 117 1.49 -12.82 5.55
N VAL A 118 0.24 -12.67 5.94
CA VAL A 118 -0.31 -13.27 7.16
C VAL A 118 -1.49 -14.13 6.81
N ARG A 119 -1.45 -15.39 7.27
CA ARG A 119 -2.54 -16.34 7.07
C ARG A 119 -3.32 -16.57 8.36
N HIS A 120 -4.60 -16.84 8.20
CA HIS A 120 -5.50 -17.35 9.20
C HIS A 120 -6.26 -18.54 8.58
N ASP A 121 -6.22 -19.69 9.22
CA ASP A 121 -6.78 -20.96 8.70
C ASP A 121 -6.36 -21.26 7.25
N GLY A 122 -5.08 -21.03 6.95
CA GLY A 122 -4.50 -21.23 5.62
C GLY A 122 -4.79 -20.12 4.60
N ALA A 123 -5.79 -19.28 4.82
CA ALA A 123 -6.15 -18.19 3.90
C ALA A 123 -5.33 -16.92 4.17
N PRO A 124 -4.90 -16.17 3.14
CA PRO A 124 -4.22 -14.90 3.30
C PRO A 124 -5.21 -13.83 3.78
N VAL A 125 -4.91 -13.18 4.91
CA VAL A 125 -5.81 -12.21 5.56
C VAL A 125 -5.21 -10.83 5.75
N SER A 126 -3.89 -10.70 5.73
CA SER A 126 -3.21 -9.40 5.84
C SER A 126 -1.88 -9.43 5.13
N ALA A 127 -1.43 -8.27 4.63
CA ALA A 127 -0.13 -8.11 4.02
C ALA A 127 0.44 -6.72 4.34
N ARG A 128 1.78 -6.62 4.33
CA ARG A 128 2.49 -5.34 4.46
C ARG A 128 3.84 -5.40 3.80
N TRP A 129 4.20 -4.32 3.15
CA TRP A 129 5.46 -4.16 2.45
C TRP A 129 6.46 -3.36 3.26
N PHE A 130 7.74 -3.69 3.07
CA PHE A 130 8.88 -3.02 3.67
C PHE A 130 9.92 -2.71 2.60
N ALA A 131 10.41 -1.48 2.60
CA ALA A 131 11.50 -1.03 1.74
C ALA A 131 12.69 -0.57 2.59
N THR A 132 13.90 -0.80 2.09
CA THR A 132 15.16 -0.29 2.62
C THR A 132 15.94 0.38 1.49
N GLY A 133 16.85 1.30 1.82
CA GLY A 133 17.60 2.05 0.82
C GLY A 133 16.83 3.20 0.18
N PHE A 134 15.64 2.96 -0.31
CA PHE A 134 14.73 4.00 -0.81
C PHE A 134 13.26 3.65 -0.59
N ALA A 135 12.40 4.64 -0.60
CA ALA A 135 10.96 4.47 -0.53
C ALA A 135 10.22 5.32 -1.57
N GLU A 136 9.23 4.73 -2.19
CA GLU A 136 8.33 5.36 -3.15
C GLU A 136 7.05 5.82 -2.44
N LEU A 137 6.68 7.08 -2.64
CA LEU A 137 5.44 7.67 -2.15
C LEU A 137 4.56 8.07 -3.33
N ASP A 138 3.84 7.11 -3.90
CA ASP A 138 2.95 7.32 -5.04
C ASP A 138 1.97 8.46 -4.84
N TYR A 139 1.45 8.59 -3.60
CA TYR A 139 0.52 9.66 -3.26
C TYR A 139 1.11 11.06 -3.44
N LEU A 140 2.42 11.21 -3.27
CA LEU A 140 3.14 12.48 -3.40
C LEU A 140 3.92 12.61 -4.71
N ASP A 141 3.98 11.56 -5.53
CA ASP A 141 4.85 11.43 -6.70
C ASP A 141 6.34 11.64 -6.33
N LEU A 142 6.77 11.11 -5.19
CA LEU A 142 8.12 11.27 -4.64
C LEU A 142 8.80 9.92 -4.36
N VAL A 143 10.11 9.90 -4.55
CA VAL A 143 11.03 8.88 -4.03
C VAL A 143 11.96 9.57 -3.04
N PHE A 144 12.27 8.93 -1.94
CA PHE A 144 13.26 9.42 -1.00
C PHE A 144 14.20 8.31 -0.56
N ASP A 145 15.46 8.67 -0.37
CA ASP A 145 16.45 7.75 0.11
C ASP A 145 16.24 7.49 1.61
N LEU A 146 16.40 6.23 2.01
CA LEU A 146 16.33 5.80 3.40
C LEU A 146 17.76 5.67 3.92
N PRO A 147 18.10 6.32 5.05
CA PRO A 147 19.38 6.13 5.70
C PRO A 147 19.60 4.67 6.09
N GLU A 148 20.87 4.29 6.26
CA GLU A 148 21.21 2.98 6.79
C GLU A 148 20.52 2.72 8.13
N GLY A 149 20.04 1.51 8.33
CA GLY A 149 19.31 1.12 9.54
C GLY A 149 17.86 1.59 9.59
N VAL A 150 17.34 2.20 8.52
CA VAL A 150 15.95 2.64 8.41
C VAL A 150 15.20 1.79 7.40
N ALA A 151 14.05 1.26 7.82
CA ALA A 151 13.07 0.60 6.93
C ALA A 151 11.79 1.44 6.84
N TYR A 152 11.13 1.41 5.68
CA TYR A 152 9.85 2.06 5.46
C TYR A 152 8.75 1.02 5.28
N VAL A 153 7.68 1.11 6.09
CA VAL A 153 6.50 0.24 5.97
C VAL A 153 5.41 0.96 5.16
N TYR A 154 4.87 0.25 4.19
CA TYR A 154 3.83 0.76 3.32
C TYR A 154 2.88 -0.34 2.86
N ASP A 155 1.84 0.03 2.15
CA ASP A 155 0.82 -0.89 1.60
C ASP A 155 0.35 -1.92 2.63
N VAL A 156 0.03 -1.42 3.84
CA VAL A 156 -0.49 -2.25 4.92
C VAL A 156 -1.97 -2.52 4.66
N TYR A 157 -2.30 -3.77 4.43
CA TYR A 157 -3.66 -4.19 4.13
C TYR A 157 -4.12 -5.29 5.09
N SER A 158 -5.39 -5.26 5.45
CA SER A 158 -6.08 -6.36 6.13
C SER A 158 -7.46 -6.55 5.49
N ALA A 159 -7.79 -7.80 5.18
CA ALA A 159 -9.10 -8.16 4.67
C ALA A 159 -10.20 -7.63 5.61
N PRO A 160 -11.35 -7.16 5.10
CA PRO A 160 -12.41 -6.60 5.96
C PRO A 160 -12.81 -7.51 7.12
N ALA A 161 -12.94 -8.81 6.88
CA ALA A 161 -13.29 -9.81 7.91
C ALA A 161 -12.20 -10.01 8.98
N ALA A 162 -10.95 -9.64 8.67
CA ALA A 162 -9.82 -9.80 9.59
C ALA A 162 -9.50 -8.53 10.40
N ARG A 163 -10.25 -7.45 10.19
CA ARG A 163 -10.07 -6.20 10.93
C ARG A 163 -10.59 -6.33 12.35
N GLY A 164 -9.91 -5.67 13.29
CA GLY A 164 -10.27 -5.72 14.71
C GLY A 164 -9.80 -6.97 15.46
N LEU A 165 -9.26 -7.98 14.78
CA LEU A 165 -8.78 -9.22 15.38
C LEU A 165 -7.39 -9.14 16.03
N GLY A 166 -6.77 -7.96 16.09
CA GLY A 166 -5.45 -7.77 16.70
C GLY A 166 -4.27 -8.29 15.87
N ILE A 167 -4.50 -8.75 14.63
CA ILE A 167 -3.49 -9.38 13.76
C ILE A 167 -2.26 -8.49 13.58
N SER A 168 -2.47 -7.19 13.32
CA SER A 168 -1.37 -6.25 13.07
C SER A 168 -0.38 -6.16 14.25
N ALA A 169 -0.89 -6.24 15.48
CA ALA A 169 -0.06 -6.23 16.69
C ALA A 169 0.61 -7.58 16.95
N ALA A 170 -0.09 -8.68 16.68
CA ALA A 170 0.42 -10.03 16.91
C ALA A 170 1.60 -10.40 15.98
N VAL A 171 1.61 -9.88 14.74
CA VAL A 171 2.68 -10.17 13.77
C VAL A 171 3.86 -9.19 13.87
N MET A 172 3.76 -8.18 14.71
CA MET A 172 4.82 -7.19 14.92
C MET A 172 6.17 -7.83 15.31
N PRO A 173 6.24 -8.76 16.28
CA PRO A 173 7.51 -9.40 16.64
C PRO A 173 8.19 -10.12 15.48
N TYR A 174 7.40 -10.67 14.55
CA TYR A 174 7.93 -11.37 13.39
C TYR A 174 8.67 -10.41 12.44
N TYR A 175 7.99 -9.35 11.99
CA TYR A 175 8.62 -8.44 11.03
C TYR A 175 9.69 -7.55 11.67
N GLU A 176 9.60 -7.22 12.96
CA GLU A 176 10.68 -6.49 13.65
C GLU A 176 11.94 -7.33 13.78
N ARG A 177 11.81 -8.63 14.05
CA ARG A 177 12.95 -9.55 14.01
C ARG A 177 13.59 -9.58 12.61
N MET A 178 12.76 -9.80 11.58
CA MET A 178 13.22 -9.80 10.18
C MET A 178 13.98 -8.52 9.80
N LEU A 179 13.45 -7.35 10.19
CA LEU A 179 14.08 -6.06 9.90
C LEU A 179 15.36 -5.84 10.71
N ARG A 180 15.37 -6.25 11.97
CA ARG A 180 16.56 -6.17 12.82
C ARG A 180 17.70 -7.06 12.31
N ASP A 181 17.38 -8.27 11.85
CA ASP A 181 18.35 -9.18 11.24
C ASP A 181 18.91 -8.62 9.94
N ALA A 182 18.14 -7.75 9.25
CA ALA A 182 18.58 -6.96 8.11
C ALA A 182 19.32 -5.65 8.51
N GLY A 183 19.66 -5.45 9.78
CA GLY A 183 20.39 -4.28 10.26
C GLY A 183 19.54 -3.06 10.58
N CYS A 184 18.21 -3.11 10.41
CA CYS A 184 17.34 -1.97 10.68
C CYS A 184 17.17 -1.72 12.19
N ARG A 185 17.09 -0.43 12.53
CA ARG A 185 16.87 0.06 13.90
C ARG A 185 15.65 0.95 14.01
N THR A 186 15.18 1.48 12.89
CA THR A 186 14.04 2.40 12.82
C THR A 186 13.07 1.94 11.74
N LEU A 187 11.79 1.94 12.08
CA LEU A 187 10.71 1.68 11.14
C LEU A 187 9.94 2.98 10.90
N LEU A 188 9.94 3.44 9.66
CA LEU A 188 9.18 4.58 9.21
C LEU A 188 7.86 4.14 8.60
N GLY A 189 6.86 4.99 8.69
CA GLY A 189 5.60 4.85 8.00
C GLY A 189 5.01 6.21 7.67
N THR A 190 3.91 6.22 6.97
CA THR A 190 3.15 7.43 6.67
C THR A 190 1.68 7.26 7.01
N ALA A 191 1.06 8.35 7.47
CA ALA A 191 -0.37 8.42 7.72
C ALA A 191 -0.93 9.71 7.13
N MET A 192 -2.14 9.64 6.56
CA MET A 192 -2.86 10.84 6.17
C MET A 192 -3.28 11.60 7.43
N PRO A 193 -2.99 12.90 7.56
CA PRO A 193 -3.34 13.69 8.75
C PRO A 193 -4.84 13.69 9.05
N GLU A 194 -5.67 13.52 8.03
CA GLU A 194 -7.12 13.49 8.10
C GLU A 194 -7.68 12.12 8.54
N ASN A 195 -6.92 11.04 8.33
CA ASN A 195 -7.34 9.68 8.67
C ASN A 195 -7.16 9.41 10.18
N ARG A 196 -8.18 9.72 10.98
CA ARG A 196 -8.18 9.51 12.44
C ARG A 196 -7.97 8.06 12.83
N ALA A 197 -8.63 7.11 12.13
CA ALA A 197 -8.52 5.69 12.41
C ALA A 197 -7.08 5.18 12.12
N GLY A 198 -6.51 5.57 10.98
CA GLY A 198 -5.12 5.25 10.65
C GLY A 198 -4.12 5.81 11.66
N ARG A 199 -4.31 7.06 12.11
CA ARG A 199 -3.45 7.67 13.15
C ARG A 199 -3.56 6.97 14.48
N ALA A 200 -4.77 6.59 14.91
CA ALA A 200 -4.97 5.83 16.14
C ALA A 200 -4.31 4.46 16.08
N LEU A 201 -4.41 3.77 14.94
CA LEU A 201 -3.73 2.50 14.69
C LEU A 201 -2.21 2.63 14.80
N VAL A 202 -1.65 3.63 14.16
CA VAL A 202 -0.20 3.92 14.16
C VAL A 202 0.28 4.28 15.57
N ALA A 203 -0.43 5.16 16.28
CA ALA A 203 -0.11 5.50 17.66
C ALA A 203 -0.23 4.29 18.59
N GLY A 204 -1.29 3.49 18.47
CA GLY A 204 -1.46 2.23 19.21
C GLY A 204 -0.38 1.18 18.93
N ALA A 205 0.29 1.27 17.78
CA ALA A 205 1.45 0.45 17.42
C ALA A 205 2.78 1.06 17.91
N GLY A 206 2.78 2.16 18.65
CA GLY A 206 3.96 2.81 19.22
C GLY A 206 4.77 3.66 18.23
N TYR A 207 4.15 4.11 17.15
CA TYR A 207 4.78 5.09 16.26
C TYR A 207 4.53 6.51 16.76
N GLU A 208 5.55 7.34 16.62
CA GLU A 208 5.51 8.76 16.96
C GLU A 208 5.58 9.61 15.68
N PRO A 209 4.86 10.75 15.61
CA PRO A 209 4.98 11.66 14.50
C PRO A 209 6.34 12.35 14.52
N VAL A 210 7.11 12.20 13.43
CA VAL A 210 8.45 12.78 13.31
C VAL A 210 8.51 13.90 12.28
N GLY A 211 7.46 14.12 11.51
CA GLY A 211 7.45 15.20 10.55
C GLY A 211 6.29 15.16 9.57
N THR A 212 6.40 15.99 8.54
CA THR A 212 5.40 16.08 7.47
C THR A 212 6.11 16.11 6.11
N LEU A 213 5.63 15.29 5.20
CA LEU A 213 5.96 15.33 3.79
C LEU A 213 4.76 15.86 3.01
N GLY A 214 5.00 16.75 2.07
CA GLY A 214 3.95 17.28 1.22
C GLY A 214 4.45 17.58 -0.18
N CYS A 215 3.50 17.81 -1.08
CA CYS A 215 3.77 18.25 -2.44
C CYS A 215 2.69 19.26 -2.87
N VAL A 216 3.12 20.44 -3.25
CA VAL A 216 2.25 21.43 -3.91
C VAL A 216 2.29 21.16 -5.40
N ARG A 217 1.11 21.07 -6.01
CA ARG A 217 0.93 20.82 -7.45
C ARG A 217 0.35 22.06 -8.11
N VAL A 218 1.08 22.62 -9.07
CA VAL A 218 0.61 23.74 -9.90
C VAL A 218 0.81 23.34 -11.36
N GLY A 219 -0.24 22.93 -12.03
CA GLY A 219 -0.15 22.33 -13.36
C GLY A 219 0.77 21.08 -13.35
N SER A 220 1.82 21.12 -14.17
CA SER A 220 2.86 20.07 -14.19
C SER A 220 3.94 20.24 -13.12
N LEU A 221 4.01 21.39 -12.47
CA LEU A 221 5.01 21.67 -11.43
C LEU A 221 4.65 20.92 -10.14
N ARG A 222 5.68 20.33 -9.52
CA ARG A 222 5.62 19.64 -8.24
C ARG A 222 6.66 20.24 -7.30
N ILE A 223 6.21 20.87 -6.23
CA ILE A 223 7.08 21.50 -5.23
C ILE A 223 7.00 20.65 -3.96
N PRO A 224 8.07 19.90 -3.61
CA PRO A 224 8.11 19.16 -2.37
C PRO A 224 8.16 20.12 -1.18
N VAL A 225 7.34 19.85 -0.18
CA VAL A 225 7.32 20.57 1.11
C VAL A 225 7.71 19.59 2.19
N ARG A 226 8.78 19.90 2.92
CA ARG A 226 9.31 19.02 3.97
C ARG A 226 9.42 19.78 5.28
N ARG A 227 8.94 19.14 6.36
CA ARG A 227 9.22 19.53 7.74
C ARG A 227 9.66 18.25 8.45
N LEU A 228 10.96 17.95 8.35
CA LEU A 228 11.54 16.73 8.89
C LEU A 228 12.73 17.10 9.76
N PRO A 229 12.89 16.49 10.93
CA PRO A 229 14.17 16.50 11.63
C PRO A 229 15.17 15.68 10.81
N HIS A 230 16.44 16.11 10.85
CA HIS A 230 17.52 15.40 10.18
C HIS A 230 17.63 13.94 10.66
N GLY A 231 17.93 13.02 9.75
CA GLY A 231 18.26 11.63 10.08
C GLY A 231 17.18 10.59 9.77
N TYR A 232 15.95 10.99 9.43
CA TYR A 232 14.89 10.02 9.10
C TYR A 232 14.75 9.74 7.60
N VAL A 233 15.03 10.72 6.75
CA VAL A 233 14.98 10.59 5.30
C VAL A 233 16.14 11.37 4.68
N GLY A 234 16.72 10.81 3.66
CA GLY A 234 17.72 11.44 2.82
C GLY A 234 17.11 12.38 1.79
N GLU A 235 17.76 12.47 0.64
CA GLU A 235 17.30 13.29 -0.48
C GLU A 235 15.98 12.77 -1.05
N ALA A 236 15.04 13.66 -1.35
CA ALA A 236 13.81 13.29 -2.04
C ALA A 236 13.84 13.79 -3.47
N ARG A 237 13.52 12.89 -4.38
CA ARG A 237 13.50 13.10 -5.83
C ARG A 237 12.08 12.88 -6.36
N ARG A 238 11.81 13.40 -7.55
CA ARG A 238 10.55 13.12 -8.25
C ARG A 238 10.53 11.64 -8.68
N LEU A 239 9.42 10.97 -8.46
CA LEU A 239 9.17 9.65 -9.03
C LEU A 239 9.01 9.81 -10.55
N VAL A 240 9.92 9.21 -11.32
CA VAL A 240 9.85 9.14 -12.79
C VAL A 240 9.30 7.76 -13.11
N ARG A 241 8.11 7.72 -13.68
CA ARG A 241 7.46 6.50 -14.17
C ARG A 241 7.61 6.38 -15.67
#